data_9cecf3c47aba9007678bfba05950b00f
#
_entry.id   9cecf3c47aba9007678bfba05950b00f
#
_cell.length_a   1.000
_cell.length_b   1.000
_cell.length_c   1.000
_cell.angle_alpha   90.00
_cell.angle_beta   90.00
_cell.angle_gamma   90.00
#
_symmetry.space_group_name_H-M   'P 1'
#
loop_
_entity.id
_entity.type
_entity.pdbx_description
1 polymer ?
#
loop_
_entity_poly.entity_id
_entity_poly.type
_entity_poly.pdbx_seq_one_letter_code
_entity_poly.pdbx_strand_id
1 'polypeptide(L)'
;MKVKKLVDSFNYAIEGIIYSIRTQRNMKIHMVTTILVLTATFFFDLSKIELLIITITITLVIVAEMINTAVECAIDATTNFYHPLAKIAKNVAAGAVLVTAINSVLVGYIIFWDRVTPFNKTVMLKIKRSDPHMIFFILVIVCIATVVVKAIYGEGTPLRGGMPSGHSTIAFSVATTITLL
;
A
#
# COMPACT_ATOMS: atom_id res chain seq x y z
N MET A 1 31.13 -10.33 -28.62
CA MET A 1 31.52 -9.22 -27.71
C MET A 1 30.38 -8.24 -27.40
N LYS A 2 29.53 -7.81 -28.36
CA LYS A 2 28.40 -6.88 -28.11
C LYS A 2 27.28 -7.47 -27.25
N VAL A 3 26.89 -8.74 -27.48
CA VAL A 3 25.80 -9.42 -26.75
C VAL A 3 26.14 -9.59 -25.26
N LYS A 4 27.39 -9.96 -24.94
CA LYS A 4 27.82 -10.09 -23.53
C LYS A 4 27.71 -8.77 -22.79
N LYS A 5 28.11 -7.65 -23.39
CA LYS A 5 27.95 -6.31 -22.82
C LYS A 5 26.47 -5.93 -22.58
N LEU A 6 25.58 -6.37 -23.46
CA LEU A 6 24.13 -6.13 -23.30
C LEU A 6 23.57 -6.91 -22.09
N VAL A 7 23.92 -8.20 -21.99
CA VAL A 7 23.50 -9.03 -20.84
C VAL A 7 24.04 -8.46 -19.52
N ASP A 8 25.30 -8.03 -19.49
CA ASP A 8 25.89 -7.42 -18.30
C ASP A 8 25.14 -6.12 -17.91
N SER A 9 24.74 -5.29 -18.88
CA SER A 9 23.94 -4.08 -18.62
C SER A 9 22.57 -4.39 -18.01
N PHE A 10 21.88 -5.44 -18.50
CA PHE A 10 20.62 -5.89 -17.90
C PHE A 10 20.82 -6.41 -16.47
N ASN A 11 21.90 -7.16 -16.21
CA ASN A 11 22.21 -7.64 -14.88
C ASN A 11 22.40 -6.48 -13.89
N TYR A 12 23.16 -5.45 -14.26
CA TYR A 12 23.35 -4.26 -13.43
C TYR A 12 22.03 -3.51 -13.17
N ALA A 13 21.15 -3.42 -14.18
CA ALA A 13 19.83 -2.82 -13.98
C ALA A 13 18.98 -3.61 -12.99
N ILE A 14 18.97 -4.94 -13.11
CA ILE A 14 18.24 -5.82 -12.18
C ILE A 14 18.83 -5.73 -10.75
N GLU A 15 20.16 -5.69 -10.62
CA GLU A 15 20.83 -5.51 -9.32
C GLU A 15 20.41 -4.19 -8.66
N GLY A 16 20.29 -3.10 -9.43
CA GLY A 16 19.81 -1.81 -8.91
C GLY A 16 18.36 -1.87 -8.40
N ILE A 17 17.48 -2.57 -9.12
CA ILE A 17 16.10 -2.79 -8.67
C ILE A 17 16.07 -3.61 -7.36
N ILE A 18 16.83 -4.71 -7.32
CA ILE A 18 16.92 -5.58 -6.13
C ILE A 18 17.48 -4.81 -4.95
N TYR A 19 18.52 -3.98 -5.17
CA TYR A 19 19.10 -3.14 -4.13
C TYR A 19 18.04 -2.20 -3.52
N SER A 20 17.28 -1.47 -4.34
CA SER A 20 16.22 -0.57 -3.89
C SER A 20 15.16 -1.32 -3.08
N ILE A 21 14.72 -2.51 -3.54
CA ILE A 21 13.74 -3.32 -2.81
C ILE A 21 14.28 -3.80 -1.46
N ARG A 22 15.55 -4.18 -1.38
CA ARG A 22 16.14 -4.71 -0.14
C ARG A 22 16.41 -3.62 0.90
N THR A 23 16.88 -2.46 0.47
CA THR A 23 17.34 -1.39 1.35
C THR A 23 16.23 -0.40 1.73
N GLN A 24 15.30 -0.09 0.81
CA GLN A 24 14.30 0.93 1.04
C GLN A 24 12.97 0.36 1.55
N ARG A 25 12.52 0.87 2.70
CA ARG A 25 11.23 0.49 3.29
C ARG A 25 10.06 0.87 2.37
N ASN A 26 10.10 2.08 1.81
CA ASN A 26 9.04 2.58 0.94
C ASN A 26 8.91 1.73 -0.33
N MET A 27 10.04 1.33 -0.93
CA MET A 27 10.05 0.45 -2.10
C MET A 27 9.34 -0.89 -1.82
N LYS A 28 9.54 -1.48 -0.64
CA LYS A 28 8.83 -2.70 -0.23
C LYS A 28 7.32 -2.49 -0.19
N ILE A 29 6.88 -1.35 0.39
CA ILE A 29 5.46 -0.99 0.45
C ILE A 29 4.89 -0.80 -0.96
N HIS A 30 5.59 -0.07 -1.82
CA HIS A 30 5.16 0.14 -3.21
C HIS A 30 5.07 -1.17 -4.00
N MET A 31 6.00 -2.10 -3.82
CA MET A 31 5.96 -3.42 -4.47
C MET A 31 4.77 -4.25 -4.01
N VAL A 32 4.50 -4.30 -2.70
CA VAL A 32 3.32 -5.00 -2.15
C VAL A 32 2.03 -4.36 -2.68
N THR A 33 1.93 -3.03 -2.65
CA THR A 33 0.77 -2.31 -3.18
C THR A 33 0.58 -2.57 -4.68
N THR A 34 1.66 -2.60 -5.45
CA THR A 34 1.63 -2.93 -6.88
C THR A 34 1.03 -4.31 -7.12
N ILE A 35 1.49 -5.33 -6.38
CA ILE A 35 0.96 -6.69 -6.50
C ILE A 35 -0.53 -6.73 -6.16
N LEU A 36 -0.94 -6.05 -5.08
CA LEU A 36 -2.35 -5.97 -4.69
C LEU A 36 -3.21 -5.29 -5.74
N VAL A 37 -2.77 -4.15 -6.28
CA VAL A 37 -3.50 -3.41 -7.32
C VAL A 37 -3.59 -4.23 -8.59
N LEU A 38 -2.49 -4.83 -9.07
CA LEU A 38 -2.50 -5.68 -10.26
C LEU A 38 -3.38 -6.93 -10.07
N THR A 39 -3.38 -7.52 -8.87
CA THR A 39 -4.29 -8.63 -8.56
C THR A 39 -5.75 -8.16 -8.58
N ALA A 40 -6.04 -6.98 -8.03
CA ALA A 40 -7.38 -6.42 -8.06
C ALA A 40 -7.90 -6.19 -9.48
N THR A 41 -7.05 -5.88 -10.46
CA THR A 41 -7.48 -5.69 -11.86
C THR A 41 -8.14 -6.94 -12.47
N PHE A 42 -7.84 -8.15 -11.96
CA PHE A 42 -8.49 -9.39 -12.42
C PHE A 42 -9.93 -9.55 -11.92
N PHE A 43 -10.29 -8.84 -10.85
CA PHE A 43 -11.62 -8.93 -10.24
C PHE A 43 -12.57 -7.81 -10.69
N PHE A 44 -12.04 -6.81 -11.38
CA PHE A 44 -12.81 -5.67 -11.85
C PHE A 44 -12.70 -5.56 -13.38
N ASP A 45 -13.83 -5.35 -14.05
CA ASP A 45 -13.88 -5.14 -15.51
C ASP A 45 -13.29 -3.76 -15.84
N LEU A 46 -11.97 -3.72 -16.06
CA LEU A 46 -11.24 -2.52 -16.42
C LEU A 46 -11.08 -2.42 -17.94
N SER A 47 -11.29 -1.22 -18.46
CA SER A 47 -10.98 -0.91 -19.85
C SER A 47 -9.47 -0.90 -20.10
N LYS A 48 -9.07 -1.08 -21.37
CA LYS A 48 -7.65 -1.02 -21.76
C LYS A 48 -6.99 0.32 -21.38
N ILE A 49 -7.74 1.42 -21.43
CA ILE A 49 -7.26 2.76 -21.07
C ILE A 49 -6.99 2.83 -19.56
N GLU A 50 -7.90 2.31 -18.73
CA GLU A 50 -7.72 2.28 -17.28
C GLU A 50 -6.53 1.41 -16.87
N LEU A 51 -6.34 0.24 -17.50
CA LEU A 51 -5.17 -0.60 -17.29
C LEU A 51 -3.87 0.12 -17.67
N LEU A 52 -3.86 0.87 -18.77
CA LEU A 52 -2.72 1.67 -19.19
C LEU A 52 -2.42 2.77 -18.15
N ILE A 53 -3.43 3.48 -17.67
CA ILE A 53 -3.27 4.53 -16.66
C ILE A 53 -2.71 3.94 -15.36
N ILE A 54 -3.25 2.80 -14.89
CA ILE A 54 -2.73 2.10 -13.69
C ILE A 54 -1.26 1.73 -13.87
N THR A 55 -0.90 1.15 -15.03
CA THR A 55 0.47 0.71 -15.32
C THR A 55 1.44 1.89 -15.32
N ILE A 56 1.08 3.00 -15.98
CA ILE A 56 1.89 4.23 -16.00
C ILE A 56 2.05 4.77 -14.58
N THR A 57 0.97 4.82 -13.81
CA THR A 57 0.97 5.33 -12.42
C THR A 57 1.89 4.51 -11.53
N ILE A 58 1.80 3.18 -11.59
CA ILE A 58 2.69 2.27 -10.85
C ILE A 58 4.15 2.51 -11.25
N THR A 59 4.42 2.58 -12.55
CA THR A 59 5.77 2.81 -13.08
C THR A 59 6.34 4.13 -12.57
N LEU A 60 5.57 5.21 -12.56
CA LEU A 60 6.01 6.51 -12.06
C LEU A 60 6.40 6.46 -10.58
N VAL A 61 5.62 5.80 -9.73
CA VAL A 61 5.95 5.64 -8.30
C VAL A 61 7.23 4.87 -8.11
N ILE A 62 7.38 3.73 -8.79
CA ILE A 62 8.57 2.87 -8.68
C ILE A 62 9.82 3.61 -9.19
N VAL A 63 9.72 4.29 -10.32
CA VAL A 63 10.84 5.06 -10.89
C VAL A 63 11.23 6.21 -9.97
N ALA A 64 10.27 6.95 -9.40
CA ALA A 64 10.55 8.03 -8.47
C ALA A 64 11.29 7.51 -7.22
N GLU A 65 10.88 6.37 -6.65
CA GLU A 65 11.54 5.75 -5.51
C GLU A 65 12.96 5.26 -5.84
N MET A 66 13.17 4.70 -7.03
CA MET A 66 14.51 4.32 -7.49
C MET A 66 15.44 5.53 -7.67
N ILE A 67 14.93 6.63 -8.22
CA ILE A 67 15.69 7.88 -8.35
C ILE A 67 16.01 8.44 -6.96
N ASN A 68 15.05 8.45 -6.03
CA ASN A 68 15.28 8.87 -4.64
C ASN A 68 16.41 8.03 -4.02
N THR A 69 16.36 6.71 -4.15
CA THR A 69 17.41 5.81 -3.66
C THR A 69 18.79 6.13 -4.27
N ALA A 70 18.84 6.39 -5.57
CA ALA A 70 20.09 6.75 -6.24
C ALA A 70 20.66 8.08 -5.75
N VAL A 71 19.80 9.10 -5.52
CA VAL A 71 20.20 10.39 -4.96
C VAL A 71 20.74 10.22 -3.53
N GLU A 72 20.06 9.44 -2.69
CA GLU A 72 20.52 9.14 -1.33
C GLU A 72 21.89 8.47 -1.35
N CYS A 73 22.06 7.41 -2.15
CA CYS A 73 23.34 6.71 -2.28
C CYS A 73 24.47 7.63 -2.78
N ALA A 74 24.20 8.47 -3.78
CA ALA A 74 25.19 9.40 -4.32
C ALA A 74 25.64 10.44 -3.28
N ILE A 75 24.70 10.98 -2.53
CA ILE A 75 25.00 11.94 -1.46
C ILE A 75 25.76 11.28 -0.31
N ASP A 76 25.34 10.09 0.11
CA ASP A 76 25.99 9.38 1.20
C ASP A 76 27.40 8.87 0.86
N ALA A 77 27.67 8.62 -0.43
CA ALA A 77 28.99 8.30 -0.92
C ALA A 77 29.95 9.51 -0.95
N THR A 78 29.43 10.74 -1.02
CA THR A 78 30.23 11.96 -1.20
C THR A 78 30.34 12.82 0.05
N THR A 79 29.44 12.68 1.02
CA THR A 79 29.34 13.53 2.19
C THR A 79 29.27 12.73 3.50
N ASN A 80 30.32 12.78 4.28
CA ASN A 80 30.38 12.19 5.64
C ASN A 80 30.03 13.18 6.76
N PHE A 81 29.62 14.40 6.41
CA PHE A 81 29.27 15.47 7.36
C PHE A 81 27.97 16.16 6.90
N TYR A 82 27.33 16.84 7.85
CA TYR A 82 26.11 17.59 7.54
C TYR A 82 26.39 18.72 6.55
N HIS A 83 25.72 18.67 5.41
CA HIS A 83 25.76 19.71 4.40
C HIS A 83 24.32 20.14 4.05
N PRO A 84 23.98 21.46 4.17
CA PRO A 84 22.61 21.95 3.95
C PRO A 84 22.06 21.60 2.57
N LEU A 85 22.85 21.71 1.51
CA LEU A 85 22.42 21.38 0.14
C LEU A 85 22.19 19.87 -0.04
N ALA A 86 22.98 19.03 0.59
CA ALA A 86 22.79 17.58 0.59
C ALA A 86 21.43 17.20 1.21
N LYS A 87 21.07 17.83 2.32
CA LYS A 87 19.75 17.67 2.95
C LYS A 87 18.63 18.13 2.01
N ILE A 88 18.78 19.30 1.36
CA ILE A 88 17.79 19.81 0.41
C ILE A 88 17.60 18.82 -0.75
N ALA A 89 18.69 18.32 -1.34
CA ALA A 89 18.63 17.38 -2.45
C ALA A 89 17.90 16.07 -2.06
N LYS A 90 18.18 15.49 -0.90
CA LYS A 90 17.45 14.34 -0.36
C LYS A 90 15.97 14.65 -0.16
N ASN A 91 15.63 15.82 0.41
CA ASN A 91 14.23 16.21 0.61
C ASN A 91 13.47 16.41 -0.70
N VAL A 92 14.11 16.97 -1.72
CA VAL A 92 13.51 17.15 -3.06
C VAL A 92 13.25 15.79 -3.72
N ALA A 93 14.20 14.86 -3.64
CA ALA A 93 14.02 13.52 -4.16
C ALA A 93 12.89 12.77 -3.46
N ALA A 94 12.83 12.83 -2.12
CA ALA A 94 11.72 12.27 -1.35
C ALA A 94 10.37 12.96 -1.67
N GLY A 95 10.40 14.27 -1.94
CA GLY A 95 9.23 15.04 -2.38
C GLY A 95 8.67 14.53 -3.71
N ALA A 96 9.52 14.14 -4.65
CA ALA A 96 9.07 13.55 -5.93
C ALA A 96 8.33 12.22 -5.71
N VAL A 97 8.82 11.39 -4.80
CA VAL A 97 8.12 10.15 -4.40
C VAL A 97 6.75 10.46 -3.80
N LEU A 98 6.69 11.43 -2.89
CA LEU A 98 5.43 11.83 -2.25
C LEU A 98 4.40 12.30 -3.29
N VAL A 99 4.79 13.13 -4.25
CA VAL A 99 3.90 13.62 -5.31
C VAL A 99 3.36 12.47 -6.16
N THR A 100 4.22 11.53 -6.57
CA THR A 100 3.77 10.37 -7.36
C THR A 100 2.89 9.41 -6.54
N ALA A 101 3.16 9.25 -5.25
CA ALA A 101 2.33 8.45 -4.36
C ALA A 101 0.94 9.07 -4.16
N ILE A 102 0.84 10.39 -3.94
CA ILE A 102 -0.45 11.10 -3.87
C ILE A 102 -1.23 10.93 -5.18
N ASN A 103 -0.56 11.12 -6.33
CA ASN A 103 -1.20 10.90 -7.63
C ASN A 103 -1.72 9.47 -7.78
N SER A 104 -0.97 8.46 -7.30
CA SER A 104 -1.40 7.06 -7.38
C SER A 104 -2.66 6.78 -6.55
N VAL A 105 -2.82 7.42 -5.40
CA VAL A 105 -4.03 7.34 -4.58
C VAL A 105 -5.22 7.97 -5.31
N LEU A 106 -5.03 9.14 -5.93
CA LEU A 106 -6.09 9.81 -6.70
C LEU A 106 -6.54 8.97 -7.91
N VAL A 107 -5.60 8.41 -8.67
CA VAL A 107 -5.89 7.53 -9.80
C VAL A 107 -6.63 6.26 -9.32
N GLY A 108 -6.14 5.64 -8.25
CA GLY A 108 -6.81 4.48 -7.66
C GLY A 108 -8.24 4.81 -7.21
N TYR A 109 -8.44 5.95 -6.54
CA TYR A 109 -9.77 6.42 -6.15
C TYR A 109 -10.69 6.56 -7.36
N ILE A 110 -10.27 7.27 -8.42
CA ILE A 110 -11.10 7.52 -9.61
C ILE A 110 -11.47 6.20 -10.31
N ILE A 111 -10.51 5.29 -10.45
CA ILE A 111 -10.74 4.05 -11.21
C ILE A 111 -11.58 3.03 -10.42
N PHE A 112 -11.35 2.89 -9.12
CA PHE A 112 -11.99 1.83 -8.33
C PHE A 112 -13.25 2.26 -7.59
N TRP A 113 -13.50 3.55 -7.40
CA TRP A 113 -14.63 4.06 -6.62
C TRP A 113 -15.98 3.52 -7.07
N ASP A 114 -16.28 3.63 -8.36
CA ASP A 114 -17.58 3.19 -8.91
C ASP A 114 -17.75 1.67 -8.92
N ARG A 115 -16.66 0.93 -8.79
CA ARG A 115 -16.66 -0.53 -8.77
C ARG A 115 -16.78 -1.10 -7.36
N VAL A 116 -16.20 -0.41 -6.39
CA VAL A 116 -16.30 -0.80 -4.97
C VAL A 116 -17.65 -0.43 -4.37
N THR A 117 -18.28 0.66 -4.83
CA THR A 117 -19.57 1.14 -4.29
C THR A 117 -20.73 0.14 -4.50
N PRO A 118 -20.92 -0.49 -5.67
CA PRO A 118 -21.95 -1.54 -5.85
C PRO A 118 -21.68 -2.77 -4.98
N PHE A 119 -20.41 -3.17 -4.84
CA PHE A 119 -20.03 -4.28 -3.98
C PHE A 119 -20.40 -4.00 -2.54
N ASN A 120 -20.07 -2.81 -2.02
CA ASN A 120 -20.43 -2.38 -0.68
C ASN A 120 -21.96 -2.35 -0.48
N LYS A 121 -22.72 -1.84 -1.45
CA LYS A 121 -24.19 -1.85 -1.39
C LYS A 121 -24.76 -3.26 -1.34
N THR A 122 -24.23 -4.18 -2.13
CA THR A 122 -24.67 -5.58 -2.15
C THR A 122 -24.35 -6.28 -0.83
N VAL A 123 -23.14 -6.07 -0.29
CA VAL A 123 -22.74 -6.60 1.03
C VAL A 123 -23.61 -6.00 2.13
N MET A 124 -23.83 -4.68 2.13
CA MET A 124 -24.66 -3.98 3.08
C MET A 124 -26.11 -4.50 3.07
N LEU A 125 -26.68 -4.70 1.88
CA LEU A 125 -28.04 -5.27 1.73
C LEU A 125 -28.12 -6.72 2.23
N LYS A 126 -27.08 -7.53 1.99
CA LYS A 126 -27.01 -8.89 2.51
C LYS A 126 -26.92 -8.89 4.04
N ILE A 127 -26.09 -8.03 4.63
CA ILE A 127 -25.99 -7.89 6.10
C ILE A 127 -27.33 -7.44 6.68
N LYS A 128 -27.96 -6.43 6.08
CA LYS A 128 -29.27 -5.91 6.54
C LYS A 128 -30.41 -6.91 6.44
N ARG A 129 -30.32 -7.90 5.55
CA ARG A 129 -31.27 -9.01 5.40
C ARG A 129 -30.87 -10.28 6.14
N SER A 130 -29.71 -10.26 6.81
CA SER A 130 -29.22 -11.43 7.54
C SER A 130 -29.94 -11.60 8.86
N ASP A 131 -30.09 -12.84 9.26
CA ASP A 131 -30.59 -13.20 10.59
C ASP A 131 -29.70 -12.53 11.67
N PRO A 132 -30.27 -12.00 12.76
CA PRO A 132 -29.53 -11.42 13.89
C PRO A 132 -28.40 -12.31 14.41
N HIS A 133 -28.56 -13.63 14.32
CA HIS A 133 -27.50 -14.59 14.67
C HIS A 133 -26.25 -14.47 13.77
N MET A 134 -26.41 -14.24 12.47
CA MET A 134 -25.29 -14.05 11.55
C MET A 134 -24.51 -12.77 11.87
N ILE A 135 -25.19 -11.70 12.25
CA ILE A 135 -24.56 -10.44 12.66
C ILE A 135 -23.73 -10.66 13.94
N PHE A 136 -24.25 -11.42 14.90
CA PHE A 136 -23.50 -11.80 16.10
C PHE A 136 -22.23 -12.58 15.77
N PHE A 137 -22.29 -13.58 14.87
CA PHE A 137 -21.12 -14.34 14.44
C PHE A 137 -20.07 -13.45 13.76
N ILE A 138 -20.46 -12.52 12.90
CA ILE A 138 -19.54 -11.57 12.26
C ILE A 138 -18.83 -10.73 13.33
N LEU A 139 -19.57 -10.24 14.34
CA LEU A 139 -19.00 -9.45 15.44
C LEU A 139 -17.98 -10.26 16.24
N VAL A 140 -18.28 -11.52 16.54
CA VAL A 140 -17.34 -12.45 17.21
C VAL A 140 -16.07 -12.67 16.36
N ILE A 141 -16.21 -12.89 15.05
CA ILE A 141 -15.08 -13.06 14.14
C ILE A 141 -14.20 -11.81 14.13
N VAL A 142 -14.78 -10.61 14.05
CA VAL A 142 -14.03 -9.34 14.08
C VAL A 142 -13.28 -9.18 15.40
N CYS A 143 -13.89 -9.52 16.53
CA CYS A 143 -13.23 -9.48 17.84
C CYS A 143 -12.05 -10.46 17.90
N ILE A 144 -12.24 -11.71 17.45
CA ILE A 144 -11.17 -12.72 17.41
C ILE A 144 -10.04 -12.25 16.48
N ALA A 145 -10.35 -11.77 15.28
CA ALA A 145 -9.37 -11.26 14.35
C ALA A 145 -8.53 -10.11 14.94
N THR A 146 -9.18 -9.19 15.68
CA THR A 146 -8.48 -8.10 16.37
C THR A 146 -7.48 -8.61 17.41
N VAL A 147 -7.88 -9.61 18.21
CA VAL A 147 -7.01 -10.25 19.21
C VAL A 147 -5.86 -10.97 18.55
N VAL A 148 -6.10 -11.72 17.48
CA VAL A 148 -5.07 -12.45 16.72
C VAL A 148 -4.05 -11.48 16.11
N VAL A 149 -4.51 -10.39 15.47
CA VAL A 149 -3.63 -9.36 14.93
C VAL A 149 -2.75 -8.74 16.02
N LYS A 150 -3.33 -8.43 17.17
CA LYS A 150 -2.56 -7.93 18.34
C LYS A 150 -1.53 -8.94 18.84
N ALA A 151 -1.90 -10.21 18.91
CA ALA A 151 -0.99 -11.26 19.34
C ALA A 151 0.21 -11.43 18.39
N ILE A 152 -0.01 -11.29 17.07
CA ILE A 152 1.04 -11.37 16.05
C ILE A 152 1.99 -10.16 16.11
N TYR A 153 1.45 -8.97 16.29
CA TYR A 153 2.26 -7.74 16.33
C TYR A 153 2.89 -7.44 17.70
N GLY A 154 2.50 -8.17 18.75
CA GLY A 154 3.10 -8.06 20.08
C GLY A 154 2.91 -6.72 20.79
N GLU A 155 2.00 -5.86 20.31
CA GLU A 155 1.79 -4.52 20.84
C GLU A 155 0.61 -4.45 21.82
N GLY A 156 0.90 -4.09 23.06
CA GLY A 156 -0.09 -3.85 24.12
C GLY A 156 -0.73 -5.12 24.70
N THR A 157 -1.75 -4.95 25.56
CA THR A 157 -2.53 -6.05 26.08
C THR A 157 -3.72 -6.37 25.16
N PRO A 158 -4.29 -7.57 25.15
CA PRO A 158 -5.38 -7.96 24.25
C PRO A 158 -6.53 -6.96 24.14
N LEU A 159 -6.87 -6.28 25.25
CA LEU A 159 -7.98 -5.32 25.30
C LEU A 159 -7.55 -3.88 25.58
N ARG A 160 -6.29 -3.60 26.01
CA ARG A 160 -5.82 -2.24 26.36
C ARG A 160 -4.53 -1.88 25.62
N GLY A 161 -4.51 -0.67 25.05
CA GLY A 161 -3.34 -0.11 24.36
C GLY A 161 -3.03 -0.79 23.02
N GLY A 162 -2.08 -0.25 22.27
CA GLY A 162 -1.62 -0.74 20.96
C GLY A 162 -2.62 -0.57 19.81
N MET A 163 -2.14 -0.76 18.58
CA MET A 163 -2.98 -0.79 17.38
C MET A 163 -3.14 -2.23 16.85
N PRO A 164 -4.34 -2.66 16.41
CA PRO A 164 -5.63 -1.98 16.50
C PRO A 164 -6.19 -1.94 17.93
N SER A 165 -6.91 -0.85 18.30
CA SER A 165 -7.52 -0.74 19.61
C SER A 165 -8.74 -1.65 19.74
N GLY A 166 -8.70 -2.62 20.68
CA GLY A 166 -9.81 -3.55 20.91
C GLY A 166 -11.11 -2.84 21.29
N HIS A 167 -11.02 -1.80 22.11
CA HIS A 167 -12.20 -1.00 22.49
C HIS A 167 -12.81 -0.27 21.30
N SER A 168 -12.01 0.37 20.46
CA SER A 168 -12.48 1.06 19.26
C SER A 168 -13.10 0.09 18.26
N THR A 169 -12.52 -1.08 18.08
CA THR A 169 -13.04 -2.11 17.18
C THR A 169 -14.39 -2.63 17.66
N ILE A 170 -14.52 -2.94 18.96
CA ILE A 170 -15.79 -3.40 19.54
C ILE A 170 -16.84 -2.28 19.47
N ALA A 171 -16.52 -1.05 19.89
CA ALA A 171 -17.44 0.08 19.85
C ALA A 171 -17.94 0.37 18.45
N PHE A 172 -17.04 0.39 17.45
CA PHE A 172 -17.41 0.60 16.06
C PHE A 172 -18.27 -0.54 15.51
N SER A 173 -17.93 -1.80 15.81
CA SER A 173 -18.70 -2.96 15.36
C SER A 173 -20.11 -2.97 15.97
N VAL A 174 -20.25 -2.63 17.27
CA VAL A 174 -21.56 -2.52 17.93
C VAL A 174 -22.38 -1.37 17.37
N ALA A 175 -21.78 -0.18 17.20
CA ALA A 175 -22.45 0.97 16.59
C ALA A 175 -22.94 0.66 15.17
N THR A 176 -22.12 0.03 14.35
CA THR A 176 -22.48 -0.39 12.98
C THR A 176 -23.61 -1.41 13.00
N THR A 177 -23.60 -2.36 13.93
CA THR A 177 -24.66 -3.35 14.08
C THR A 177 -26.01 -2.68 14.44
N ILE A 178 -26.02 -1.74 15.40
CA ILE A 178 -27.22 -1.01 15.82
C ILE A 178 -27.79 -0.16 14.67
N THR A 179 -26.93 0.45 13.84
CA THR A 179 -27.39 1.27 12.71
C THR A 179 -27.90 0.45 11.52
N LEU A 180 -27.58 -0.85 11.46
CA LEU A 180 -27.98 -1.76 10.39
C LEU A 180 -29.24 -2.58 10.72
N LEU A 181 -29.60 -2.70 12.00
CA LEU A 181 -30.84 -3.31 12.48
C LEU A 181 -31.99 -2.30 12.43
#